data_59c5dc050ecbe8ac5b7e68417cbd4f5e
#
_entry.id   59c5dc050ecbe8ac5b7e68417cbd4f5e
#
_cell.length_a   1.000
_cell.length_b   1.000
_cell.length_c   1.000
_cell.angle_alpha   90.00
_cell.angle_beta   90.00
_cell.angle_gamma   90.00
#
_symmetry.space_group_name_H-M   'P 1'
#
loop_
_entity.id
_entity.type
_entity.pdbx_description
1 polymer ?
#
loop_
_entity_poly.entity_id
_entity_poly.type
_entity_poly.pdbx_seq_one_letter_code
_entity_poly.pdbx_strand_id
1 'polypeptide(L)'
;MHKIMAINAGSSSLKFQIFTMPGEEVLVKGLIERIGLPDAIFNMSFQNKKIKEIRAINNHGEAVEILLEQLKAHQVNNDLSEITGVGHRVAHGGEDFVTSCVVTDEVVKGIEAVTNLAPLHNPANIVGIKTFRELLPNAVSVAVFDTAFHQTIPQENFLYALPYELYEKHHIRKYGFHGTSHKYVAGKAAEVLEKPLEKLKIISCHLGNGASVCAIEAGKSVNTSMGFTPNAGLMMGTRSGTIDATIIPYLVDELGYSLDEVMHMMSNESGVLGVSGISSDFRDIEIAAKEGNSRALLTLRMFTGQICNYIGAYASAMNGCDALLFTAGVGENSPLIRQMVTEQLSYLGVTCHVTKNNAGDMIISNDNEAVKVCIIPTNEELMIARDVEKYAKQTIG
;
A
#
# COMPACT_ATOMS: atom_id res chain seq x y z
N MET A 1 -2.46 -28.15 8.60
CA MET A 1 -2.98 -26.82 8.27
C MET A 1 -2.43 -25.84 9.28
N HIS A 2 -1.91 -24.72 8.82
CA HIS A 2 -1.35 -23.67 9.68
C HIS A 2 -2.33 -22.50 9.72
N LYS A 3 -2.59 -21.94 10.90
CA LYS A 3 -3.30 -20.66 11.01
C LYS A 3 -2.28 -19.53 11.07
N ILE A 4 -2.32 -18.65 10.10
CA ILE A 4 -1.41 -17.52 9.99
C ILE A 4 -2.21 -16.24 10.10
N MET A 5 -1.75 -15.33 10.97
CA MET A 5 -2.35 -14.01 11.17
C MET A 5 -1.52 -12.97 10.43
N ALA A 6 -2.16 -12.16 9.59
CA ALA A 6 -1.59 -10.98 8.95
C ALA A 6 -2.07 -9.73 9.68
N ILE A 7 -1.13 -8.88 10.09
CA ILE A 7 -1.35 -7.68 10.89
C ILE A 7 -0.84 -6.46 10.16
N ASN A 8 -1.67 -5.41 10.13
CA ASN A 8 -1.30 -4.09 9.68
C ASN A 8 -1.68 -3.07 10.77
N ALA A 9 -0.71 -2.66 11.57
CA ALA A 9 -0.86 -1.66 12.60
C ALA A 9 -0.56 -0.26 12.03
N GLY A 10 -1.60 0.55 11.85
CA GLY A 10 -1.49 1.97 11.51
C GLY A 10 -1.33 2.85 12.77
N SER A 11 -1.27 4.18 12.60
CA SER A 11 -1.10 5.12 13.72
C SER A 11 -2.22 5.06 14.76
N SER A 12 -3.47 4.84 14.33
CA SER A 12 -4.67 4.75 15.17
C SER A 12 -5.58 3.58 14.81
N SER A 13 -5.05 2.58 14.12
CA SER A 13 -5.83 1.42 13.66
C SER A 13 -5.00 0.15 13.66
N LEU A 14 -5.69 -0.99 13.74
CA LEU A 14 -5.11 -2.31 13.60
C LEU A 14 -6.03 -3.16 12.73
N LYS A 15 -5.59 -3.45 11.49
CA LYS A 15 -6.27 -4.36 10.57
C LYS A 15 -5.65 -5.74 10.69
N PHE A 16 -6.49 -6.77 10.68
CA PHE A 16 -6.03 -8.15 10.79
C PHE A 16 -6.84 -9.11 9.93
N GLN A 17 -6.17 -10.16 9.48
CA GLN A 17 -6.82 -11.32 8.88
C GLN A 17 -6.12 -12.60 9.35
N ILE A 18 -6.91 -13.68 9.50
CA ILE A 18 -6.37 -15.02 9.80
C ILE A 18 -6.70 -15.92 8.62
N PHE A 19 -5.68 -16.60 8.13
CA PHE A 19 -5.76 -17.54 7.01
C PHE A 19 -5.45 -18.95 7.46
N THR A 20 -6.11 -19.94 6.83
CA THR A 20 -5.62 -21.32 6.82
C THR A 20 -4.69 -21.52 5.65
N MET A 21 -3.44 -21.89 5.93
CA MET A 21 -2.45 -22.13 4.89
C MET A 21 -2.14 -23.64 4.76
N PRO A 22 -1.84 -24.14 3.57
CA PRO A 22 -1.66 -23.46 2.28
C PRO A 22 -2.96 -23.19 1.49
N GLY A 23 -4.15 -23.48 2.03
CA GLY A 23 -5.43 -23.33 1.32
C GLY A 23 -5.84 -21.87 1.06
N GLU A 24 -5.17 -20.90 1.69
CA GLU A 24 -5.40 -19.46 1.55
C GLU A 24 -6.85 -19.02 1.91
N GLU A 25 -7.55 -19.81 2.71
CA GLU A 25 -8.91 -19.49 3.14
C GLU A 25 -8.90 -18.50 4.28
N VAL A 26 -9.71 -17.42 4.16
CA VAL A 26 -9.89 -16.44 5.22
C VAL A 26 -10.83 -16.96 6.28
N LEU A 27 -10.33 -17.22 7.49
CA LEU A 27 -11.13 -17.61 8.64
C LEU A 27 -11.77 -16.40 9.32
N VAL A 28 -11.01 -15.33 9.46
CA VAL A 28 -11.41 -14.10 10.18
C VAL A 28 -10.80 -12.91 9.49
N LYS A 29 -11.54 -11.80 9.50
CA LYS A 29 -11.02 -10.47 9.17
C LYS A 29 -11.60 -9.44 10.12
N GLY A 30 -10.82 -8.42 10.43
CA GLY A 30 -11.30 -7.34 11.27
C GLY A 30 -10.44 -6.09 11.20
N LEU A 31 -10.98 -5.07 11.85
CA LEU A 31 -10.38 -3.75 11.91
C LEU A 31 -10.73 -3.12 13.26
N ILE A 32 -9.73 -2.64 13.95
CA ILE A 32 -9.86 -1.80 15.12
C ILE A 32 -9.49 -0.39 14.70
N GLU A 33 -10.37 0.56 14.95
CA GLU A 33 -10.20 1.96 14.54
C GLU A 33 -10.25 2.88 15.74
N ARG A 34 -9.68 4.08 15.60
CA ARG A 34 -9.69 5.12 16.64
C ARG A 34 -8.99 4.68 17.92
N ILE A 35 -7.94 3.85 17.81
CA ILE A 35 -7.07 3.47 18.94
C ILE A 35 -6.49 4.75 19.57
N GLY A 36 -6.51 4.83 20.89
CA GLY A 36 -6.16 6.03 21.66
C GLY A 36 -7.34 6.91 22.02
N LEU A 37 -8.56 6.61 21.54
CA LEU A 37 -9.78 7.37 21.83
C LEU A 37 -10.77 6.55 22.67
N PRO A 38 -11.66 7.24 23.43
CA PRO A 38 -12.64 6.56 24.30
C PRO A 38 -13.72 5.80 23.54
N ASP A 39 -13.89 6.09 22.26
CA ASP A 39 -14.89 5.52 21.37
C ASP A 39 -14.24 4.73 20.21
N ALA A 40 -13.18 4.00 20.49
CA ALA A 40 -12.57 3.09 19.54
C ALA A 40 -13.59 2.02 19.07
N ILE A 41 -13.45 1.60 17.81
CA ILE A 41 -14.40 0.70 17.17
C ILE A 41 -13.68 -0.61 16.85
N PHE A 42 -14.10 -1.69 17.47
CA PHE A 42 -13.67 -3.05 17.13
C PHE A 42 -14.68 -3.67 16.17
N ASN A 43 -14.22 -4.07 14.99
CA ASN A 43 -15.02 -4.81 14.01
C ASN A 43 -14.34 -6.14 13.69
N MET A 44 -15.08 -7.24 13.73
CA MET A 44 -14.60 -8.58 13.35
C MET A 44 -15.68 -9.33 12.56
N SER A 45 -15.25 -10.08 11.55
CA SER A 45 -16.15 -10.91 10.73
C SER A 45 -15.58 -12.31 10.55
N PHE A 46 -16.38 -13.34 10.80
CA PHE A 46 -16.04 -14.76 10.63
C PHE A 46 -17.32 -15.59 10.47
N GLN A 47 -17.30 -16.66 9.66
CA GLN A 47 -18.43 -17.60 9.49
C GLN A 47 -19.80 -16.91 9.30
N ASN A 48 -19.88 -15.86 8.48
CA ASN A 48 -21.07 -15.02 8.26
C ASN A 48 -21.57 -14.23 9.49
N LYS A 49 -20.83 -14.24 10.61
CA LYS A 49 -21.09 -13.39 11.78
C LYS A 49 -20.31 -12.09 11.66
N LYS A 50 -20.91 -11.02 12.16
CA LYS A 50 -20.24 -9.71 12.30
C LYS A 50 -20.36 -9.25 13.73
N ILE A 51 -19.25 -8.84 14.30
CA ILE A 51 -19.17 -8.29 15.65
C ILE A 51 -18.73 -6.84 15.50
N LYS A 52 -19.40 -5.95 16.21
CA LYS A 52 -19.02 -4.55 16.34
C LYS A 52 -19.15 -4.15 17.80
N GLU A 53 -18.06 -3.67 18.37
CA GLU A 53 -18.02 -3.13 19.73
C GLU A 53 -17.45 -1.71 19.69
N ILE A 54 -17.99 -0.83 20.54
CA ILE A 54 -17.46 0.51 20.75
C ILE A 54 -17.02 0.58 22.21
N ARG A 55 -15.73 0.78 22.44
CA ARG A 55 -15.13 0.86 23.78
C ARG A 55 -13.85 1.66 23.76
N ALA A 56 -13.39 2.10 24.91
CA ALA A 56 -12.07 2.70 25.01
C ALA A 56 -10.99 1.63 24.74
N ILE A 57 -10.01 1.98 23.89
CA ILE A 57 -8.81 1.19 23.60
C ILE A 57 -7.66 2.18 23.60
N ASN A 58 -6.81 2.12 24.62
CA ASN A 58 -5.85 3.18 24.91
C ASN A 58 -4.62 3.16 24.01
N ASN A 59 -4.23 1.98 23.53
CA ASN A 59 -3.03 1.79 22.70
C ASN A 59 -3.08 0.49 21.91
N HIS A 60 -2.08 0.26 21.05
CA HIS A 60 -2.00 -0.93 20.19
C HIS A 60 -1.79 -2.23 20.98
N GLY A 61 -1.13 -2.19 22.14
CA GLY A 61 -0.99 -3.37 23.01
C GLY A 61 -2.36 -3.87 23.47
N GLU A 62 -3.19 -2.98 24.04
CA GLU A 62 -4.56 -3.29 24.44
C GLU A 62 -5.43 -3.74 23.26
N ALA A 63 -5.24 -3.15 22.08
CA ALA A 63 -5.93 -3.60 20.88
C ALA A 63 -5.61 -5.06 20.51
N VAL A 64 -4.35 -5.48 20.65
CA VAL A 64 -3.93 -6.88 20.43
C VAL A 64 -4.54 -7.80 21.49
N GLU A 65 -4.51 -7.43 22.76
CA GLU A 65 -5.12 -8.21 23.84
C GLU A 65 -6.60 -8.46 23.58
N ILE A 66 -7.35 -7.39 23.26
CA ILE A 66 -8.78 -7.46 22.91
C ILE A 66 -8.99 -8.36 21.70
N LEU A 67 -8.19 -8.23 20.65
CA LEU A 67 -8.27 -9.10 19.49
C LEU A 67 -8.17 -10.58 19.90
N LEU A 68 -7.15 -10.94 20.67
CA LEU A 68 -6.93 -12.34 21.09
C LEU A 68 -8.05 -12.85 22.02
N GLU A 69 -8.56 -12.00 22.91
CA GLU A 69 -9.73 -12.31 23.75
C GLU A 69 -10.97 -12.59 22.90
N GLN A 70 -11.25 -11.76 21.89
CA GLN A 70 -12.42 -11.92 21.01
C GLN A 70 -12.32 -13.19 20.14
N LEU A 71 -11.13 -13.53 19.65
CA LEU A 71 -10.91 -14.78 18.92
C LEU A 71 -11.22 -16.00 19.78
N LYS A 72 -10.84 -15.97 21.06
CA LYS A 72 -11.12 -17.03 22.03
C LYS A 72 -12.59 -17.06 22.43
N ALA A 73 -13.18 -15.92 22.78
CA ALA A 73 -14.58 -15.81 23.22
C ALA A 73 -15.57 -16.33 22.17
N HIS A 74 -15.24 -16.12 20.90
CA HIS A 74 -16.08 -16.56 19.76
C HIS A 74 -15.67 -17.91 19.17
N GLN A 75 -14.78 -18.65 19.82
CA GLN A 75 -14.33 -19.98 19.42
C GLN A 75 -13.81 -20.05 17.97
N VAL A 76 -13.25 -18.96 17.49
CA VAL A 76 -12.57 -18.92 16.21
C VAL A 76 -11.26 -19.70 16.30
N ASN A 77 -10.57 -19.57 17.43
CA ASN A 77 -9.47 -20.39 17.85
C ASN A 77 -9.80 -20.96 19.24
N ASN A 78 -9.89 -22.26 19.37
CA ASN A 78 -10.11 -22.91 20.69
C ASN A 78 -8.90 -22.66 21.60
N ASP A 79 -7.70 -22.66 21.01
CA ASP A 79 -6.43 -22.33 21.65
C ASP A 79 -5.65 -21.37 20.74
N LEU A 80 -5.03 -20.36 21.35
CA LEU A 80 -4.15 -19.41 20.65
C LEU A 80 -2.90 -20.08 20.07
N SER A 81 -2.50 -21.24 20.60
CA SER A 81 -1.40 -22.07 20.05
C SER A 81 -1.67 -22.59 18.63
N GLU A 82 -2.92 -22.56 18.17
CA GLU A 82 -3.28 -22.89 16.80
C GLU A 82 -2.77 -21.83 15.78
N ILE A 83 -2.45 -20.61 16.26
CA ILE A 83 -1.82 -19.56 15.46
C ILE A 83 -0.33 -19.87 15.39
N THR A 84 0.12 -20.42 14.28
CA THR A 84 1.51 -20.87 14.10
C THR A 84 2.44 -19.79 13.55
N GLY A 85 1.86 -18.69 13.03
CA GLY A 85 2.63 -17.58 12.50
C GLY A 85 1.87 -16.25 12.52
N VAL A 86 2.61 -15.17 12.74
CA VAL A 86 2.11 -13.80 12.70
C VAL A 86 2.99 -12.98 11.78
N GLY A 87 2.40 -12.42 10.73
CA GLY A 87 3.05 -11.50 9.80
C GLY A 87 2.70 -10.05 10.14
N HIS A 88 3.70 -9.23 10.31
CA HIS A 88 3.56 -7.82 10.64
C HIS A 88 3.96 -6.97 9.44
N ARG A 89 3.01 -6.19 8.91
CA ARG A 89 3.38 -5.13 7.98
C ARG A 89 4.20 -4.08 8.72
N VAL A 90 5.36 -3.76 8.16
CA VAL A 90 6.23 -2.67 8.62
C VAL A 90 6.35 -1.64 7.49
N ALA A 91 6.09 -0.38 7.81
CA ALA A 91 6.03 0.66 6.80
C ALA A 91 7.39 0.91 6.13
N HIS A 92 8.48 0.88 6.90
CA HIS A 92 9.80 1.21 6.39
C HIS A 92 10.89 0.31 6.95
N GLY A 93 11.66 -0.30 6.06
CA GLY A 93 12.76 -1.20 6.42
C GLY A 93 14.17 -0.61 6.20
N GLY A 94 14.29 0.65 5.74
CA GLY A 94 15.59 1.20 5.36
C GLY A 94 16.19 0.44 4.17
N GLU A 95 17.51 0.36 4.12
CA GLU A 95 18.27 -0.41 3.14
C GLU A 95 18.63 -1.81 3.64
N ASP A 96 18.54 -2.04 4.96
CA ASP A 96 18.94 -3.32 5.58
C ASP A 96 17.90 -4.43 5.35
N PHE A 97 16.63 -4.08 5.23
CA PHE A 97 15.55 -5.06 5.05
C PHE A 97 15.09 -5.14 3.59
N VAL A 98 15.81 -5.90 2.80
CA VAL A 98 15.55 -6.12 1.37
C VAL A 98 14.48 -7.20 1.09
N THR A 99 14.05 -7.93 2.11
CA THR A 99 13.02 -8.96 2.05
C THR A 99 12.35 -9.10 3.41
N SER A 100 11.24 -9.82 3.47
CA SER A 100 10.62 -10.24 4.73
C SER A 100 11.59 -11.09 5.56
N CYS A 101 11.54 -10.98 6.87
CA CYS A 101 12.42 -11.74 7.77
C CYS A 101 11.74 -12.15 9.08
N VAL A 102 12.24 -13.22 9.71
CA VAL A 102 11.82 -13.60 11.07
C VAL A 102 12.24 -12.52 12.05
N VAL A 103 11.33 -12.12 12.93
CA VAL A 103 11.57 -11.07 13.91
C VAL A 103 12.43 -11.60 15.05
N THR A 104 13.64 -11.07 15.17
CA THR A 104 14.53 -11.19 16.32
C THR A 104 14.64 -9.85 17.04
N ASP A 105 15.36 -9.78 18.15
CA ASP A 105 15.61 -8.52 18.85
C ASP A 105 16.49 -7.57 18.02
N GLU A 106 17.39 -8.12 17.19
CA GLU A 106 18.19 -7.36 16.23
C GLU A 106 17.31 -6.75 15.14
N VAL A 107 16.33 -7.49 14.63
CA VAL A 107 15.36 -6.96 13.65
C VAL A 107 14.54 -5.83 14.25
N VAL A 108 14.07 -5.98 15.50
CA VAL A 108 13.36 -4.90 16.18
C VAL A 108 14.24 -3.65 16.32
N LYS A 109 15.49 -3.79 16.73
CA LYS A 109 16.46 -2.69 16.81
C LYS A 109 16.72 -2.04 15.44
N GLY A 110 16.81 -2.84 14.38
CA GLY A 110 16.94 -2.34 13.02
C GLY A 110 15.73 -1.52 12.57
N ILE A 111 14.51 -1.95 12.91
CA ILE A 111 13.28 -1.17 12.62
C ILE A 111 13.25 0.13 13.47
N GLU A 112 13.70 0.06 14.73
CA GLU A 112 13.83 1.24 15.60
C GLU A 112 14.81 2.26 15.02
N ALA A 113 15.94 1.82 14.48
CA ALA A 113 16.98 2.69 13.91
C ALA A 113 16.48 3.50 12.69
N VAL A 114 15.50 2.98 11.94
CA VAL A 114 14.93 3.67 10.77
C VAL A 114 13.58 4.34 11.04
N THR A 115 13.20 4.48 12.31
CA THR A 115 11.90 5.08 12.71
C THR A 115 11.77 6.54 12.25
N ASN A 116 12.86 7.27 12.14
CA ASN A 116 12.89 8.64 11.61
C ASN A 116 12.45 8.73 10.13
N LEU A 117 12.52 7.63 9.37
CA LEU A 117 12.04 7.54 7.99
C LEU A 117 10.51 7.30 7.89
N ALA A 118 9.90 6.78 8.97
CA ALA A 118 8.46 6.53 9.07
C ALA A 118 7.93 6.80 10.49
N PRO A 119 8.04 8.04 11.01
CA PRO A 119 7.77 8.36 12.42
C PRO A 119 6.31 8.15 12.83
N LEU A 120 5.37 8.17 11.87
CA LEU A 120 3.95 7.94 12.14
C LEU A 120 3.54 6.47 12.11
N HIS A 121 4.39 5.55 11.60
CA HIS A 121 4.03 4.15 11.36
C HIS A 121 4.92 3.17 12.13
N ASN A 122 6.24 3.28 11.99
CA ASN A 122 7.17 2.31 12.59
C ASN A 122 6.99 2.16 14.11
N PRO A 123 6.76 3.23 14.92
CA PRO A 123 6.50 3.06 16.36
C PRO A 123 5.30 2.15 16.66
N ALA A 124 4.18 2.34 15.97
CA ALA A 124 2.99 1.50 16.13
C ALA A 124 3.26 0.05 15.67
N ASN A 125 4.01 -0.13 14.57
CA ASN A 125 4.41 -1.46 14.10
C ASN A 125 5.26 -2.19 15.15
N ILE A 126 6.24 -1.51 15.77
CA ILE A 126 7.11 -2.07 16.81
C ILE A 126 6.30 -2.49 18.04
N VAL A 127 5.37 -1.65 18.50
CA VAL A 127 4.48 -1.99 19.64
C VAL A 127 3.69 -3.25 19.30
N GLY A 128 3.05 -3.31 18.14
CA GLY A 128 2.32 -4.50 17.69
C GLY A 128 3.20 -5.75 17.68
N ILE A 129 4.39 -5.67 17.08
CA ILE A 129 5.35 -6.77 17.01
C ILE A 129 5.71 -7.28 18.41
N LYS A 130 6.10 -6.38 19.33
CA LYS A 130 6.51 -6.75 20.70
C LYS A 130 5.36 -7.43 21.43
N THR A 131 4.14 -6.88 21.36
CA THR A 131 2.96 -7.43 22.04
C THR A 131 2.59 -8.81 21.49
N PHE A 132 2.58 -9.02 20.17
CA PHE A 132 2.29 -10.33 19.60
C PHE A 132 3.36 -11.37 19.96
N ARG A 133 4.63 -11.00 19.98
CA ARG A 133 5.71 -11.94 20.41
C ARG A 133 5.59 -12.34 21.88
N GLU A 134 5.10 -11.45 22.73
CA GLU A 134 4.86 -11.75 24.16
C GLU A 134 3.64 -12.68 24.34
N LEU A 135 2.53 -12.38 23.66
CA LEU A 135 1.27 -13.09 23.83
C LEU A 135 1.18 -14.40 23.03
N LEU A 136 1.96 -14.54 21.96
CA LEU A 136 2.03 -15.70 21.09
C LEU A 136 3.49 -16.20 20.93
N PRO A 137 4.17 -16.59 22.02
CA PRO A 137 5.62 -16.88 21.99
C PRO A 137 6.01 -18.07 21.11
N ASN A 138 5.05 -18.96 20.80
CA ASN A 138 5.27 -20.15 19.97
C ASN A 138 4.99 -19.89 18.48
N ALA A 139 4.41 -18.73 18.13
CA ALA A 139 4.15 -18.37 16.73
C ALA A 139 5.40 -17.77 16.09
N VAL A 140 5.70 -18.18 14.85
CA VAL A 140 6.75 -17.53 14.06
C VAL A 140 6.33 -16.10 13.72
N SER A 141 7.06 -15.12 14.22
CA SER A 141 6.80 -13.70 13.95
C SER A 141 7.65 -13.24 12.75
N VAL A 142 7.03 -12.66 11.72
CA VAL A 142 7.69 -12.24 10.48
C VAL A 142 7.39 -10.78 10.20
N ALA A 143 8.42 -9.97 9.97
CA ALA A 143 8.29 -8.59 9.49
C ALA A 143 8.24 -8.58 7.95
N VAL A 144 7.24 -7.89 7.39
CA VAL A 144 7.03 -7.71 5.96
C VAL A 144 7.04 -6.22 5.65
N PHE A 145 8.05 -5.77 4.91
CA PHE A 145 8.30 -4.35 4.70
C PHE A 145 7.69 -3.84 3.40
N ASP A 146 6.97 -2.74 3.46
CA ASP A 146 6.40 -2.08 2.27
C ASP A 146 7.47 -1.62 1.28
N THR A 147 8.66 -1.32 1.77
CA THR A 147 9.80 -0.86 0.98
C THR A 147 10.61 -2.01 0.36
N ALA A 148 10.46 -3.25 0.85
CA ALA A 148 11.32 -4.37 0.45
C ALA A 148 11.23 -4.71 -1.04
N PHE A 149 10.04 -4.68 -1.65
CA PHE A 149 9.86 -4.96 -3.08
C PHE A 149 10.62 -3.97 -3.97
N HIS A 150 10.82 -2.75 -3.50
CA HIS A 150 11.49 -1.67 -4.22
C HIS A 150 13.01 -1.65 -4.04
N GLN A 151 13.58 -2.55 -3.24
CA GLN A 151 15.04 -2.63 -3.06
C GLN A 151 15.77 -3.13 -4.32
N THR A 152 15.04 -3.61 -5.32
CA THR A 152 15.58 -3.98 -6.64
C THR A 152 15.69 -2.82 -7.62
N ILE A 153 15.24 -1.62 -7.25
CA ILE A 153 15.37 -0.41 -8.07
C ILE A 153 16.86 -0.09 -8.26
N PRO A 154 17.35 0.07 -9.51
CA PRO A 154 18.75 0.36 -9.76
C PRO A 154 19.12 1.78 -9.30
N GLN A 155 20.42 1.98 -9.06
CA GLN A 155 20.95 3.17 -8.41
C GLN A 155 20.57 4.47 -9.13
N GLU A 156 20.61 4.48 -10.45
CA GLU A 156 20.24 5.63 -11.29
C GLU A 156 18.75 6.02 -11.16
N ASN A 157 17.89 5.13 -10.66
CA ASN A 157 16.48 5.38 -10.47
C ASN A 157 16.11 5.67 -9.01
N PHE A 158 16.94 5.26 -8.03
CA PHE A 158 16.66 5.53 -6.64
C PHE A 158 17.39 6.77 -6.09
N LEU A 159 18.48 7.22 -6.72
CA LEU A 159 19.19 8.43 -6.28
C LEU A 159 18.41 9.69 -6.64
N TYR A 160 18.47 10.67 -5.75
CA TYR A 160 18.10 12.03 -6.07
C TYR A 160 19.33 12.78 -6.60
N ALA A 161 19.13 13.73 -7.50
CA ALA A 161 20.20 14.60 -8.02
C ALA A 161 20.61 15.65 -6.97
N LEU A 162 21.07 15.17 -5.83
CA LEU A 162 21.60 15.92 -4.69
C LEU A 162 23.07 15.54 -4.49
N PRO A 163 23.85 16.29 -3.67
CA PRO A 163 25.20 15.87 -3.33
C PRO A 163 25.24 14.40 -2.87
N TYR A 164 26.08 13.60 -3.53
CA TYR A 164 26.10 12.13 -3.36
C TYR A 164 26.35 11.71 -1.89
N GLU A 165 27.10 12.52 -1.14
CA GLU A 165 27.35 12.30 0.28
C GLU A 165 26.08 12.24 1.16
N LEU A 166 24.96 12.86 0.71
CA LEU A 166 23.69 12.79 1.42
C LEU A 166 23.09 11.36 1.34
N TYR A 167 23.35 10.67 0.25
CA TYR A 167 23.03 9.25 0.16
C TYR A 167 24.01 8.42 1.02
N GLU A 168 25.31 8.60 0.85
CA GLU A 168 26.31 7.78 1.55
C GLU A 168 26.23 7.89 3.08
N LYS A 169 25.98 9.09 3.60
CA LYS A 169 25.99 9.33 5.06
C LYS A 169 24.61 9.26 5.70
N HIS A 170 23.56 9.56 4.95
CA HIS A 170 22.21 9.77 5.50
C HIS A 170 21.15 8.92 4.82
N HIS A 171 21.54 8.06 3.86
CA HIS A 171 20.63 7.16 3.13
C HIS A 171 19.45 7.89 2.48
N ILE A 172 19.69 9.16 2.01
CA ILE A 172 18.67 9.95 1.31
C ILE A 172 18.55 9.43 -0.11
N ARG A 173 17.53 8.60 -0.32
CA ARG A 173 17.21 7.94 -1.59
C ARG A 173 15.72 7.72 -1.73
N LYS A 174 15.27 7.34 -2.93
CA LYS A 174 13.94 6.79 -3.13
C LYS A 174 13.87 5.38 -2.54
N TYR A 175 12.88 5.14 -1.67
CA TYR A 175 12.56 3.82 -1.11
C TYR A 175 11.33 3.22 -1.79
N GLY A 176 10.28 4.02 -1.99
CA GLY A 176 8.99 3.54 -2.48
C GLY A 176 8.18 2.80 -1.42
N PHE A 177 6.88 2.70 -1.65
CA PHE A 177 5.92 2.10 -0.72
C PHE A 177 4.88 1.30 -1.49
N HIS A 178 3.89 0.70 -0.80
CA HIS A 178 2.92 -0.24 -1.37
C HIS A 178 3.58 -1.46 -2.05
N GLY A 179 4.83 -1.77 -1.67
CA GLY A 179 5.59 -2.84 -2.30
C GLY A 179 4.91 -4.20 -2.21
N THR A 180 4.27 -4.50 -1.07
CA THR A 180 3.50 -5.73 -0.86
C THR A 180 2.35 -5.85 -1.87
N SER A 181 1.61 -4.74 -2.11
CA SER A 181 0.54 -4.67 -3.10
C SER A 181 1.07 -4.83 -4.52
N HIS A 182 2.09 -4.06 -4.92
CA HIS A 182 2.67 -4.15 -6.26
C HIS A 182 3.21 -5.56 -6.57
N LYS A 183 3.86 -6.20 -5.60
CA LYS A 183 4.35 -7.59 -5.72
C LYS A 183 3.19 -8.57 -5.90
N TYR A 184 2.13 -8.44 -5.11
CA TYR A 184 0.96 -9.31 -5.19
C TYR A 184 0.29 -9.21 -6.57
N VAL A 185 -0.05 -8.00 -7.00
CA VAL A 185 -0.79 -7.81 -8.25
C VAL A 185 0.03 -8.18 -9.47
N ALA A 186 1.36 -8.02 -9.44
CA ALA A 186 2.24 -8.46 -10.53
C ALA A 186 2.25 -9.98 -10.68
N GLY A 187 2.35 -10.72 -9.56
CA GLY A 187 2.23 -12.17 -9.58
C GLY A 187 0.86 -12.64 -10.08
N LYS A 188 -0.20 -11.97 -9.62
CA LYS A 188 -1.57 -12.29 -10.04
C LYS A 188 -1.82 -11.97 -11.52
N ALA A 189 -1.22 -10.90 -12.03
CA ALA A 189 -1.28 -10.58 -13.46
C ALA A 189 -0.62 -11.67 -14.33
N ALA A 190 0.50 -12.22 -13.88
CA ALA A 190 1.16 -13.32 -14.58
C ALA A 190 0.27 -14.56 -14.69
N GLU A 191 -0.46 -14.90 -13.60
CA GLU A 191 -1.46 -15.98 -13.60
C GLU A 191 -2.61 -15.70 -14.56
N VAL A 192 -3.20 -14.49 -14.50
CA VAL A 192 -4.33 -14.07 -15.33
C VAL A 192 -3.99 -14.02 -16.82
N LEU A 193 -2.77 -13.61 -17.12
CA LEU A 193 -2.26 -13.51 -18.51
C LEU A 193 -1.66 -14.82 -19.02
N GLU A 194 -1.58 -15.84 -18.18
CA GLU A 194 -0.96 -17.14 -18.47
C GLU A 194 0.47 -17.00 -19.03
N LYS A 195 1.23 -16.04 -18.49
CA LYS A 195 2.59 -15.73 -18.89
C LYS A 195 3.53 -15.76 -17.69
N PRO A 196 4.76 -16.30 -17.86
CA PRO A 196 5.76 -16.24 -16.79
C PRO A 196 6.09 -14.81 -16.40
N LEU A 197 6.10 -14.52 -15.09
CA LEU A 197 6.33 -13.19 -14.56
C LEU A 197 7.68 -12.58 -14.99
N GLU A 198 8.69 -13.44 -15.11
CA GLU A 198 10.04 -13.06 -15.57
C GLU A 198 10.12 -12.62 -17.03
N LYS A 199 9.04 -12.77 -17.80
CA LYS A 199 8.94 -12.31 -19.19
C LYS A 199 8.06 -11.07 -19.36
N LEU A 200 7.52 -10.52 -18.27
CA LEU A 200 6.57 -9.43 -18.32
C LEU A 200 7.20 -8.09 -17.92
N LYS A 201 6.80 -7.06 -18.64
CA LYS A 201 6.96 -5.64 -18.30
C LYS A 201 5.60 -5.11 -17.86
N ILE A 202 5.47 -4.81 -16.60
CA ILE A 202 4.20 -4.43 -15.97
C ILE A 202 4.29 -3.01 -15.41
N ILE A 203 3.26 -2.22 -15.64
CA ILE A 203 3.05 -0.96 -14.91
C ILE A 203 1.85 -1.15 -14.00
N SER A 204 2.09 -1.06 -12.69
CA SER A 204 1.06 -1.26 -11.68
C SER A 204 0.65 0.06 -11.06
N CYS A 205 -0.63 0.40 -11.15
CA CYS A 205 -1.25 1.61 -10.59
C CYS A 205 -2.05 1.23 -9.35
N HIS A 206 -1.45 1.40 -8.17
CA HIS A 206 -2.13 1.28 -6.88
C HIS A 206 -2.78 2.61 -6.56
N LEU A 207 -4.09 2.72 -6.79
CA LEU A 207 -4.85 3.96 -6.66
C LEU A 207 -5.86 3.84 -5.52
N GLY A 208 -5.52 4.41 -4.38
CA GLY A 208 -6.37 4.52 -3.20
C GLY A 208 -6.33 5.95 -2.64
N ASN A 209 -6.60 6.11 -1.35
CA ASN A 209 -6.38 7.40 -0.68
C ASN A 209 -4.88 7.76 -0.69
N GLY A 210 -3.97 6.78 -0.49
CA GLY A 210 -2.60 6.83 -0.96
C GLY A 210 -2.52 6.23 -2.36
N ALA A 211 -1.67 6.79 -3.24
CA ALA A 211 -1.55 6.32 -4.61
C ALA A 211 -0.09 6.23 -5.06
N SER A 212 0.23 5.19 -5.81
CA SER A 212 1.54 5.02 -6.44
C SER A 212 1.45 4.26 -7.76
N VAL A 213 2.41 4.55 -8.65
CA VAL A 213 2.64 3.79 -9.88
C VAL A 213 4.00 3.11 -9.75
N CYS A 214 4.11 1.85 -10.17
CA CYS A 214 5.34 1.08 -10.11
C CYS A 214 5.64 0.46 -11.47
N ALA A 215 6.88 0.60 -11.93
CA ALA A 215 7.42 -0.12 -13.06
C ALA A 215 8.01 -1.44 -12.58
N ILE A 216 7.59 -2.55 -13.18
CA ILE A 216 8.00 -3.90 -12.80
C ILE A 216 8.48 -4.63 -14.05
N GLU A 217 9.74 -5.04 -14.06
CA GLU A 217 10.33 -5.83 -15.14
C GLU A 217 10.84 -7.14 -14.60
N ALA A 218 10.46 -8.23 -15.24
CA ALA A 218 10.85 -9.59 -14.82
C ALA A 218 10.56 -9.88 -13.32
N GLY A 219 9.42 -9.36 -12.80
CA GLY A 219 9.01 -9.54 -11.42
C GLY A 219 9.74 -8.66 -10.39
N LYS A 220 10.60 -7.75 -10.82
CA LYS A 220 11.37 -6.83 -9.98
C LYS A 220 10.88 -5.39 -10.16
N SER A 221 10.77 -4.65 -9.06
CA SER A 221 10.54 -3.21 -9.14
C SER A 221 11.77 -2.52 -9.73
N VAL A 222 11.61 -1.80 -10.84
CA VAL A 222 12.68 -1.02 -11.49
C VAL A 222 12.52 0.48 -11.31
N ASN A 223 11.32 0.93 -10.97
CA ASN A 223 11.05 2.30 -10.54
C ASN A 223 9.68 2.38 -9.83
N THR A 224 9.48 3.43 -9.03
CA THR A 224 8.19 3.70 -8.38
C THR A 224 8.00 5.20 -8.17
N SER A 225 6.74 5.65 -8.08
CA SER A 225 6.42 7.08 -7.98
C SER A 225 6.61 7.64 -6.58
N MET A 226 6.34 6.88 -5.51
CA MET A 226 6.66 7.32 -4.16
C MET A 226 8.18 7.36 -3.95
N GLY A 227 8.64 8.28 -3.13
CA GLY A 227 10.05 8.62 -3.02
C GLY A 227 10.71 8.21 -1.71
N PHE A 228 11.45 9.14 -1.11
CA PHE A 228 12.02 9.05 0.22
C PHE A 228 10.93 8.85 1.28
N THR A 229 9.78 9.51 1.10
CA THR A 229 8.57 9.36 1.90
C THR A 229 7.38 8.99 0.99
N PRO A 230 6.27 8.52 1.55
CA PRO A 230 5.05 8.26 0.78
C PRO A 230 4.30 9.53 0.35
N ASN A 231 4.87 10.71 0.51
CA ASN A 231 4.29 11.98 0.07
C ASN A 231 4.64 12.32 -1.39
N ALA A 232 5.80 11.87 -1.89
CA ALA A 232 6.21 12.09 -3.27
C ALA A 232 5.37 11.25 -4.26
N GLY A 233 5.40 11.66 -5.52
CA GLY A 233 4.73 10.96 -6.62
C GLY A 233 3.45 11.64 -7.04
N LEU A 234 2.38 10.87 -7.19
CA LEU A 234 1.05 11.34 -7.56
C LEU A 234 0.45 12.24 -6.49
N MET A 235 -0.40 13.19 -6.88
CA MET A 235 -1.36 13.75 -5.94
C MET A 235 -2.25 12.62 -5.40
N MET A 236 -2.61 12.69 -4.11
CA MET A 236 -3.38 11.65 -3.43
C MET A 236 -4.62 12.27 -2.78
N GLY A 237 -5.36 11.53 -1.99
CA GLY A 237 -6.55 12.07 -1.33
C GLY A 237 -6.29 13.40 -0.61
N THR A 238 -5.24 13.46 0.22
CA THR A 238 -4.86 14.66 1.00
C THR A 238 -3.42 15.09 0.80
N ARG A 239 -2.57 14.29 0.13
CA ARG A 239 -1.14 14.56 -0.09
C ARG A 239 -0.93 15.26 -1.42
N SER A 240 -0.04 16.24 -1.43
CA SER A 240 0.28 17.03 -2.63
C SER A 240 0.88 16.20 -3.78
N GLY A 241 1.58 15.12 -3.47
CA GLY A 241 2.51 14.51 -4.40
C GLY A 241 3.76 15.36 -4.58
N THR A 242 4.49 15.12 -5.66
CA THR A 242 5.71 15.87 -6.00
C THR A 242 5.37 17.30 -6.39
N ILE A 243 6.04 18.26 -5.76
CA ILE A 243 5.98 19.70 -6.08
C ILE A 243 7.37 20.25 -6.33
N ASP A 244 7.47 21.46 -6.84
CA ASP A 244 8.71 22.21 -6.89
C ASP A 244 9.16 22.54 -5.46
N ALA A 245 10.39 22.15 -5.10
CA ALA A 245 10.94 22.33 -3.75
C ALA A 245 11.01 23.79 -3.32
N THR A 246 11.12 24.74 -4.27
CA THR A 246 11.20 26.18 -3.99
C THR A 246 9.86 26.78 -3.55
N ILE A 247 8.77 26.07 -3.69
CA ILE A 247 7.47 26.46 -3.11
C ILE A 247 7.54 26.48 -1.58
N ILE A 248 8.31 25.59 -0.96
CA ILE A 248 8.42 25.51 0.50
C ILE A 248 8.98 26.80 1.11
N PRO A 249 10.18 27.26 0.74
CA PRO A 249 10.68 28.53 1.26
C PRO A 249 9.79 29.74 0.88
N TYR A 250 9.14 29.74 -0.29
CA TYR A 250 8.19 30.81 -0.64
C TYR A 250 7.01 30.88 0.34
N LEU A 251 6.44 29.72 0.72
CA LEU A 251 5.35 29.67 1.71
C LEU A 251 5.81 30.16 3.09
N VAL A 252 7.03 29.81 3.48
CA VAL A 252 7.60 30.20 4.78
C VAL A 252 7.98 31.67 4.80
N ASP A 253 8.79 32.13 3.85
CA ASP A 253 9.43 33.43 3.86
C ASP A 253 8.48 34.55 3.41
N GLU A 254 7.63 34.28 2.41
CA GLU A 254 6.75 35.30 1.80
C GLU A 254 5.32 35.27 2.35
N LEU A 255 4.79 34.09 2.69
CA LEU A 255 3.42 33.95 3.18
C LEU A 255 3.32 33.76 4.69
N GLY A 256 4.45 33.57 5.38
CA GLY A 256 4.56 33.53 6.85
C GLY A 256 4.10 32.23 7.51
N TYR A 257 3.98 31.12 6.74
CA TYR A 257 3.73 29.81 7.32
C TYR A 257 4.96 29.30 8.05
N SER A 258 4.77 28.59 9.15
CA SER A 258 5.86 27.79 9.73
C SER A 258 6.15 26.54 8.85
N LEU A 259 7.34 25.98 8.97
CA LEU A 259 7.69 24.75 8.25
C LEU A 259 6.73 23.60 8.60
N ASP A 260 6.31 23.49 9.87
CA ASP A 260 5.39 22.46 10.34
C ASP A 260 4.00 22.62 9.69
N GLU A 261 3.50 23.85 9.56
CA GLU A 261 2.24 24.13 8.85
C GLU A 261 2.33 23.76 7.37
N VAL A 262 3.45 24.07 6.71
CA VAL A 262 3.66 23.68 5.31
C VAL A 262 3.69 22.17 5.17
N MET A 263 4.40 21.44 6.03
CA MET A 263 4.48 19.99 5.99
C MET A 263 3.12 19.34 6.30
N HIS A 264 2.36 19.92 7.22
CA HIS A 264 0.98 19.49 7.51
C HIS A 264 0.07 19.72 6.30
N MET A 265 0.10 20.91 5.69
CA MET A 265 -0.66 21.26 4.49
C MET A 265 -0.38 20.27 3.36
N MET A 266 0.90 19.99 3.07
CA MET A 266 1.30 19.07 2.01
C MET A 266 0.84 17.62 2.24
N SER A 267 0.68 17.21 3.49
CA SER A 267 0.34 15.84 3.84
C SER A 267 -1.15 15.61 4.07
N ASN A 268 -1.89 16.63 4.55
CA ASN A 268 -3.23 16.46 5.08
C ASN A 268 -4.30 17.34 4.41
N GLU A 269 -3.92 18.44 3.74
CA GLU A 269 -4.85 19.45 3.23
C GLU A 269 -4.71 19.69 1.72
N SER A 270 -3.82 18.96 1.07
CA SER A 270 -3.48 19.06 -0.36
C SER A 270 -4.17 17.97 -1.20
N GLY A 271 -3.61 17.65 -2.32
CA GLY A 271 -4.09 16.58 -3.20
C GLY A 271 -5.50 16.82 -3.72
N VAL A 272 -6.29 15.76 -3.76
CA VAL A 272 -7.68 15.78 -4.24
C VAL A 272 -8.53 16.72 -3.39
N LEU A 273 -8.38 16.66 -2.05
CA LEU A 273 -9.06 17.57 -1.12
C LEU A 273 -8.70 19.04 -1.41
N GLY A 274 -7.41 19.35 -1.46
CA GLY A 274 -6.94 20.73 -1.63
C GLY A 274 -7.33 21.33 -2.98
N VAL A 275 -7.20 20.59 -4.07
CA VAL A 275 -7.55 21.05 -5.42
C VAL A 275 -9.06 21.15 -5.59
N SER A 276 -9.82 20.16 -5.18
CA SER A 276 -11.29 20.18 -5.33
C SER A 276 -11.95 21.17 -4.37
N GLY A 277 -11.46 21.25 -3.14
CA GLY A 277 -12.13 21.95 -2.04
C GLY A 277 -13.44 21.29 -1.59
N ILE A 278 -13.62 20.00 -1.91
CA ILE A 278 -14.85 19.24 -1.64
C ILE A 278 -14.57 18.10 -0.67
N SER A 279 -13.75 17.13 -1.09
CA SER A 279 -13.51 15.88 -0.37
C SER A 279 -12.19 15.26 -0.81
N SER A 280 -11.62 14.41 0.03
CA SER A 280 -10.54 13.50 -0.36
C SER A 280 -11.05 12.19 -0.99
N ASP A 281 -12.34 11.94 -0.95
CA ASP A 281 -12.98 10.76 -1.50
C ASP A 281 -13.32 10.95 -2.98
N PHE A 282 -12.75 10.11 -3.83
CA PHE A 282 -12.99 10.18 -5.28
C PHE A 282 -14.46 9.99 -5.67
N ARG A 283 -15.25 9.28 -4.88
CA ARG A 283 -16.69 9.11 -5.13
C ARG A 283 -17.43 10.44 -5.10
N ASP A 284 -17.10 11.28 -4.12
CA ASP A 284 -17.68 12.62 -3.99
C ASP A 284 -17.23 13.51 -5.16
N ILE A 285 -15.97 13.39 -5.58
CA ILE A 285 -15.42 14.16 -6.70
C ILE A 285 -16.08 13.74 -8.02
N GLU A 286 -16.28 12.45 -8.25
CA GLU A 286 -16.95 11.94 -9.45
C GLU A 286 -18.42 12.40 -9.51
N ILE A 287 -19.12 12.42 -8.38
CA ILE A 287 -20.50 12.95 -8.30
C ILE A 287 -20.51 14.43 -8.63
N ALA A 288 -19.68 15.24 -7.97
CA ALA A 288 -19.61 16.68 -8.22
C ALA A 288 -19.20 17.01 -9.67
N ALA A 289 -18.29 16.21 -10.26
CA ALA A 289 -17.90 16.37 -11.66
C ALA A 289 -19.06 16.09 -12.63
N LYS A 290 -19.87 15.07 -12.38
CA LYS A 290 -21.09 14.77 -13.16
C LYS A 290 -22.12 15.88 -13.07
N GLU A 291 -22.18 16.57 -11.93
CA GLU A 291 -23.04 17.75 -11.71
C GLU A 291 -22.48 19.04 -12.32
N GLY A 292 -21.32 18.97 -13.00
CA GLY A 292 -20.72 20.11 -13.71
C GLY A 292 -19.79 20.97 -12.86
N ASN A 293 -19.38 20.52 -11.67
CA ASN A 293 -18.42 21.26 -10.85
C ASN A 293 -17.05 21.31 -11.55
N SER A 294 -16.60 22.52 -11.91
CA SER A 294 -15.38 22.74 -12.68
C SER A 294 -14.10 22.34 -11.93
N ARG A 295 -14.04 22.56 -10.61
CA ARG A 295 -12.89 22.16 -9.79
C ARG A 295 -12.82 20.65 -9.61
N ALA A 296 -13.95 19.96 -9.49
CA ALA A 296 -13.99 18.49 -9.46
C ALA A 296 -13.50 17.91 -10.79
N LEU A 297 -13.96 18.45 -11.92
CA LEU A 297 -13.46 18.07 -13.26
C LEU A 297 -11.96 18.32 -13.42
N LEU A 298 -11.46 19.47 -12.95
CA LEU A 298 -10.03 19.78 -12.93
C LEU A 298 -9.25 18.76 -12.10
N THR A 299 -9.73 18.43 -10.91
CA THR A 299 -9.11 17.46 -10.01
C THR A 299 -8.96 16.09 -10.67
N LEU A 300 -10.02 15.58 -11.32
CA LEU A 300 -9.95 14.30 -12.04
C LEU A 300 -8.94 14.36 -13.19
N ARG A 301 -8.90 15.45 -13.97
CA ARG A 301 -7.94 15.63 -15.06
C ARG A 301 -6.49 15.70 -14.54
N MET A 302 -6.25 16.42 -13.46
CA MET A 302 -4.91 16.50 -12.84
C MET A 302 -4.45 15.13 -12.35
N PHE A 303 -5.30 14.39 -11.64
CA PHE A 303 -4.99 13.07 -11.13
C PHE A 303 -4.68 12.08 -12.26
N THR A 304 -5.57 11.97 -13.25
CA THR A 304 -5.39 11.04 -14.37
C THR A 304 -4.22 11.43 -15.26
N GLY A 305 -3.98 12.73 -15.48
CA GLY A 305 -2.82 13.23 -16.21
C GLY A 305 -1.50 12.87 -15.54
N GLN A 306 -1.41 13.01 -14.21
CA GLN A 306 -0.21 12.59 -13.48
C GLN A 306 0.02 11.07 -13.56
N ILE A 307 -1.04 10.25 -13.48
CA ILE A 307 -0.92 8.79 -13.68
C ILE A 307 -0.36 8.50 -15.08
N CYS A 308 -0.90 9.13 -16.11
CA CYS A 308 -0.42 8.96 -17.49
C CYS A 308 1.05 9.38 -17.66
N ASN A 309 1.50 10.45 -17.00
CA ASN A 309 2.89 10.88 -17.02
C ASN A 309 3.82 9.80 -16.44
N TYR A 310 3.47 9.18 -15.30
CA TYR A 310 4.24 8.08 -14.73
C TYR A 310 4.20 6.84 -15.61
N ILE A 311 3.04 6.48 -16.18
CA ILE A 311 2.93 5.34 -17.11
C ILE A 311 3.83 5.57 -18.33
N GLY A 312 3.79 6.76 -18.94
CA GLY A 312 4.62 7.09 -20.10
C GLY A 312 6.11 7.02 -19.79
N ALA A 313 6.53 7.60 -18.66
CA ALA A 313 7.92 7.56 -18.21
C ALA A 313 8.39 6.13 -17.95
N TYR A 314 7.57 5.29 -17.35
CA TYR A 314 7.92 3.91 -17.02
C TYR A 314 7.88 2.99 -18.24
N ALA A 315 6.94 3.19 -19.16
CA ALA A 315 6.95 2.50 -20.45
C ALA A 315 8.21 2.82 -21.26
N SER A 316 8.65 4.08 -21.24
CA SER A 316 9.91 4.50 -21.85
C SER A 316 11.13 3.85 -21.17
N ALA A 317 11.19 3.89 -19.83
CA ALA A 317 12.31 3.32 -19.07
C ALA A 317 12.49 1.81 -19.28
N MET A 318 11.38 1.07 -19.38
CA MET A 318 11.38 -0.37 -19.65
C MET A 318 11.43 -0.72 -21.14
N ASN A 319 11.44 0.26 -22.06
CA ASN A 319 11.29 0.06 -23.49
C ASN A 319 10.08 -0.83 -23.84
N GLY A 320 8.91 -0.41 -23.37
CA GLY A 320 7.62 -1.06 -23.60
C GLY A 320 6.87 -1.44 -22.33
N CYS A 321 5.67 -1.96 -22.53
CA CYS A 321 4.78 -2.43 -21.46
C CYS A 321 3.91 -3.58 -22.00
N ASP A 322 3.84 -4.70 -21.29
CA ASP A 322 2.97 -5.83 -21.66
C ASP A 322 1.61 -5.74 -20.95
N ALA A 323 1.60 -5.17 -19.73
CA ALA A 323 0.37 -5.05 -18.93
C ALA A 323 0.35 -3.77 -18.10
N LEU A 324 -0.82 -3.12 -18.10
CA LEU A 324 -1.19 -2.01 -17.22
C LEU A 324 -2.20 -2.52 -16.19
N LEU A 325 -1.88 -2.41 -14.90
CA LEU A 325 -2.72 -2.91 -13.82
C LEU A 325 -3.33 -1.76 -13.02
N PHE A 326 -4.62 -1.87 -12.74
CA PHE A 326 -5.34 -1.01 -11.81
C PHE A 326 -5.71 -1.81 -10.56
N THR A 327 -5.38 -1.26 -9.39
CA THR A 327 -5.62 -1.90 -8.09
C THR A 327 -5.91 -0.87 -7.00
N ALA A 328 -6.28 -1.34 -5.83
CA ALA A 328 -6.72 -0.57 -4.68
C ALA A 328 -8.05 0.17 -4.92
N GLY A 329 -8.54 0.87 -3.88
CA GLY A 329 -9.92 1.34 -3.80
C GLY A 329 -10.43 2.10 -5.04
N VAL A 330 -9.65 3.05 -5.56
CA VAL A 330 -10.00 3.83 -6.75
C VAL A 330 -9.73 3.03 -8.03
N GLY A 331 -8.57 2.37 -8.10
CA GLY A 331 -8.19 1.56 -9.27
C GLY A 331 -9.18 0.43 -9.56
N GLU A 332 -9.67 -0.23 -8.51
CA GLU A 332 -10.64 -1.33 -8.62
C GLU A 332 -12.07 -0.85 -8.90
N ASN A 333 -12.50 0.28 -8.30
CA ASN A 333 -13.91 0.64 -8.25
C ASN A 333 -14.31 1.85 -9.11
N SER A 334 -13.37 2.56 -9.77
CA SER A 334 -13.69 3.69 -10.63
C SER A 334 -13.50 3.40 -12.13
N PRO A 335 -14.55 2.99 -12.85
CA PRO A 335 -14.50 2.86 -14.30
C PRO A 335 -14.13 4.17 -15.01
N LEU A 336 -14.57 5.31 -14.46
CA LEU A 336 -14.31 6.62 -15.02
C LEU A 336 -12.81 6.95 -15.03
N ILE A 337 -12.13 6.76 -13.89
CA ILE A 337 -10.69 7.04 -13.79
C ILE A 337 -9.90 6.12 -14.70
N ARG A 338 -10.21 4.82 -14.75
CA ARG A 338 -9.55 3.88 -15.67
C ARG A 338 -9.75 4.28 -17.13
N GLN A 339 -10.96 4.69 -17.50
CA GLN A 339 -11.26 5.18 -18.86
C GLN A 339 -10.45 6.44 -19.17
N MET A 340 -10.48 7.46 -18.30
CA MET A 340 -9.74 8.71 -18.50
C MET A 340 -8.23 8.50 -18.63
N VAL A 341 -7.66 7.53 -17.93
CA VAL A 341 -6.25 7.16 -18.04
C VAL A 341 -5.98 6.46 -19.37
N THR A 342 -6.76 5.44 -19.73
CA THR A 342 -6.51 4.63 -20.92
C THR A 342 -6.73 5.41 -22.22
N GLU A 343 -7.68 6.35 -22.27
CA GLU A 343 -7.91 7.23 -23.43
C GLU A 343 -6.68 8.10 -23.77
N GLN A 344 -5.84 8.45 -22.79
CA GLN A 344 -4.63 9.24 -23.02
C GLN A 344 -3.43 8.40 -23.43
N LEU A 345 -3.52 7.07 -23.43
CA LEU A 345 -2.40 6.13 -23.63
C LEU A 345 -2.51 5.33 -24.94
N SER A 346 -3.34 5.77 -25.88
CA SER A 346 -3.52 5.09 -27.19
C SER A 346 -2.21 4.92 -27.95
N TYR A 347 -1.28 5.85 -27.81
CA TYR A 347 0.05 5.80 -28.44
C TYR A 347 0.92 4.63 -27.94
N LEU A 348 0.61 4.06 -26.77
CA LEU A 348 1.24 2.84 -26.23
C LEU A 348 0.50 1.56 -26.63
N GLY A 349 -0.55 1.64 -27.42
CA GLY A 349 -1.42 0.50 -27.73
C GLY A 349 -2.30 0.10 -26.53
N VAL A 350 -2.57 1.02 -25.62
CA VAL A 350 -3.48 0.82 -24.47
C VAL A 350 -4.89 1.19 -24.94
N THR A 351 -5.83 0.29 -24.74
CA THR A 351 -7.26 0.52 -24.99
C THR A 351 -8.11 0.05 -23.83
N CYS A 352 -9.34 0.51 -23.76
CA CYS A 352 -10.31 0.12 -22.74
C CYS A 352 -11.65 -0.25 -23.40
N HIS A 353 -12.11 -1.47 -23.18
CA HIS A 353 -13.43 -1.91 -23.61
C HIS A 353 -14.49 -1.43 -22.58
N VAL A 354 -15.31 -0.48 -22.96
CA VAL A 354 -16.24 0.23 -22.04
C VAL A 354 -17.13 -0.74 -21.26
N THR A 355 -17.70 -1.76 -21.91
CA THR A 355 -18.58 -2.72 -21.24
C THR A 355 -17.81 -3.55 -20.21
N LYS A 356 -16.65 -4.09 -20.56
CA LYS A 356 -15.78 -4.86 -19.63
C LYS A 356 -15.34 -3.99 -18.46
N ASN A 357 -14.96 -2.74 -18.72
CA ASN A 357 -14.55 -1.78 -17.70
C ASN A 357 -15.66 -1.48 -16.70
N ASN A 358 -16.88 -1.25 -17.18
CA ASN A 358 -18.04 -0.98 -16.34
C ASN A 358 -18.51 -2.23 -15.56
N ALA A 359 -18.30 -3.42 -16.11
CA ALA A 359 -18.59 -4.68 -15.44
C ALA A 359 -17.54 -5.04 -14.37
N GLY A 360 -16.36 -4.40 -14.40
CA GLY A 360 -15.25 -4.74 -13.51
C GLY A 360 -14.58 -6.06 -13.89
N ASP A 361 -14.58 -6.42 -15.17
CA ASP A 361 -13.91 -7.63 -15.65
C ASP A 361 -12.41 -7.57 -15.35
N MET A 362 -11.80 -8.73 -15.15
CA MET A 362 -10.38 -8.78 -14.80
C MET A 362 -9.47 -8.27 -15.93
N ILE A 363 -9.84 -8.48 -17.20
CA ILE A 363 -9.16 -7.94 -18.40
C ILE A 363 -10.13 -7.00 -19.10
N ILE A 364 -9.80 -5.71 -19.15
CA ILE A 364 -10.64 -4.65 -19.70
C ILE A 364 -10.12 -4.07 -21.01
N SER A 365 -8.95 -4.49 -21.49
CA SER A 365 -8.49 -4.15 -22.85
C SER A 365 -9.30 -4.88 -23.92
N ASN A 366 -9.24 -4.40 -25.17
CA ASN A 366 -9.75 -5.16 -26.30
C ASN A 366 -8.91 -6.43 -26.50
N ASP A 367 -9.47 -7.44 -27.17
CA ASP A 367 -8.89 -8.79 -27.17
C ASP A 367 -7.54 -8.88 -27.90
N ASN A 368 -7.35 -8.10 -28.97
CA ASN A 368 -6.15 -8.16 -29.83
C ASN A 368 -5.08 -7.12 -29.49
N GLU A 369 -5.22 -6.40 -28.38
CA GLU A 369 -4.25 -5.36 -28.00
C GLU A 369 -2.96 -5.96 -27.45
N ALA A 370 -1.85 -5.30 -27.80
CA ALA A 370 -0.51 -5.70 -27.36
C ALA A 370 -0.34 -5.50 -25.85
N VAL A 371 -0.85 -4.38 -25.32
CA VAL A 371 -0.84 -4.08 -23.89
C VAL A 371 -2.16 -4.52 -23.27
N LYS A 372 -2.10 -5.44 -22.32
CA LYS A 372 -3.28 -5.88 -21.57
C LYS A 372 -3.56 -4.90 -20.42
N VAL A 373 -4.80 -4.46 -20.31
CA VAL A 373 -5.26 -3.63 -19.20
C VAL A 373 -6.08 -4.49 -18.25
N CYS A 374 -5.65 -4.56 -16.99
CA CYS A 374 -6.26 -5.45 -16.01
C CYS A 374 -6.71 -4.69 -14.76
N ILE A 375 -7.83 -5.14 -14.18
CA ILE A 375 -8.26 -4.80 -12.82
C ILE A 375 -7.89 -5.99 -11.95
N ILE A 376 -6.96 -5.80 -11.01
CA ILE A 376 -6.52 -6.86 -10.11
C ILE A 376 -6.68 -6.39 -8.68
N PRO A 377 -7.69 -6.91 -7.95
CA PRO A 377 -7.84 -6.58 -6.54
C PRO A 377 -6.59 -6.94 -5.74
N THR A 378 -6.08 -5.98 -4.97
CA THR A 378 -4.94 -6.26 -4.09
C THR A 378 -5.35 -7.08 -2.87
N ASN A 379 -4.44 -7.91 -2.39
CA ASN A 379 -4.60 -8.66 -1.15
C ASN A 379 -3.25 -8.70 -0.40
N GLU A 380 -2.97 -7.60 0.27
CA GLU A 380 -1.70 -7.43 1.00
C GLU A 380 -1.62 -8.40 2.18
N GLU A 381 -2.74 -8.66 2.87
CA GLU A 381 -2.78 -9.58 4.00
C GLU A 381 -2.47 -11.02 3.56
N LEU A 382 -2.96 -11.44 2.40
CA LEU A 382 -2.60 -12.75 1.85
C LEU A 382 -1.13 -12.83 1.48
N MET A 383 -0.58 -11.75 0.91
CA MET A 383 0.85 -11.71 0.58
C MET A 383 1.71 -11.80 1.85
N ILE A 384 1.31 -11.13 2.93
CA ILE A 384 1.93 -11.25 4.25
C ILE A 384 1.85 -12.71 4.74
N ALA A 385 0.66 -13.34 4.67
CA ALA A 385 0.48 -14.72 5.10
C ALA A 385 1.35 -15.71 4.29
N ARG A 386 1.48 -15.51 2.98
CA ARG A 386 2.38 -16.30 2.13
C ARG A 386 3.84 -16.16 2.52
N ASP A 387 4.27 -14.95 2.86
CA ASP A 387 5.65 -14.72 3.33
C ASP A 387 5.89 -15.40 4.70
N VAL A 388 4.92 -15.34 5.63
CA VAL A 388 5.01 -16.05 6.92
C VAL A 388 5.09 -17.58 6.73
N GLU A 389 4.27 -18.13 5.83
CA GLU A 389 4.25 -19.59 5.58
C GLU A 389 5.61 -20.14 5.14
N LYS A 390 6.38 -19.36 4.35
CA LYS A 390 7.73 -19.76 3.93
C LYS A 390 8.66 -20.00 5.13
N TYR A 391 8.58 -19.12 6.13
CA TYR A 391 9.41 -19.22 7.34
C TYR A 391 8.86 -20.25 8.34
N ALA A 392 7.53 -20.37 8.47
CA ALA A 392 6.91 -21.36 9.34
C ALA A 392 7.27 -22.80 8.92
N LYS A 393 7.33 -23.09 7.62
CA LYS A 393 7.75 -24.39 7.09
C LYS A 393 9.21 -24.72 7.42
N GLN A 394 10.10 -23.73 7.51
CA GLN A 394 11.51 -23.92 7.84
C GLN A 394 11.76 -24.17 9.32
N THR A 395 10.83 -23.76 10.19
CA THR A 395 10.96 -23.88 11.65
C THR A 395 10.35 -25.18 12.19
N ILE A 396 9.43 -25.79 11.43
CA ILE A 396 8.69 -27.02 11.83
C ILE A 396 9.31 -28.29 11.20
N GLY A 397 10.19 -28.17 10.21
CA GLY A 397 10.95 -29.27 9.58
C GLY A 397 12.35 -29.38 10.14
#